data_006d40f03a88fd9abe20076486c8a0cb
#
_entry.id   006d40f03a88fd9abe20076486c8a0cb
#
_cell.length_a   1.000
_cell.length_b   1.000
_cell.length_c   1.000
_cell.angle_alpha   90.00
_cell.angle_beta   90.00
_cell.angle_gamma   90.00
#
_symmetry.space_group_name_H-M   'P 1'
#
loop_
_entity.id
_entity.type
_entity.pdbx_description
1 polymer ?
#
loop_
_entity_poly.entity_id
_entity_poly.type
_entity_poly.pdbx_seq_one_letter_code
_entity_poly.pdbx_strand_id
1 'polypeptide(L)'
;MKIEPSIEERLRKITMLMTDIDGVLTDGRIVILGDHDEAKIYNVKDGFGYKLWHRAGHLSAWITARPCRAASKRAEELGITEYWEAAPNKLFACAEIARKWGLEK
;
A
#
# COMPACT_ATOMS: atom_id res chain seq x y z
N MET A 1 -6.58 22.88 -5.57
CA MET A 1 -6.62 22.75 -4.10
C MET A 1 -5.41 23.45 -3.51
N LYS A 2 -5.64 24.32 -2.55
CA LYS A 2 -4.53 24.97 -1.85
C LYS A 2 -4.16 24.17 -0.62
N ILE A 3 -2.89 23.83 -0.50
CA ILE A 3 -2.35 23.13 0.66
C ILE A 3 -1.56 24.15 1.47
N GLU A 4 -1.77 24.16 2.80
CA GLU A 4 -1.01 25.06 3.66
C GLU A 4 0.50 24.80 3.52
N PRO A 5 1.34 25.87 3.51
CA PRO A 5 2.78 25.70 3.32
C PRO A 5 3.44 24.73 4.32
N SER A 6 2.98 24.71 5.59
CA SER A 6 3.51 23.79 6.60
C SER A 6 3.19 22.32 6.27
N ILE A 7 2.01 22.07 5.75
CA ILE A 7 1.60 20.72 5.32
C ILE A 7 2.36 20.33 4.05
N GLU A 8 2.48 21.23 3.11
CA GLU A 8 3.23 20.99 1.87
C GLU A 8 4.68 20.62 2.17
N GLU A 9 5.32 21.34 3.08
CA GLU A 9 6.69 21.06 3.49
C GLU A 9 6.81 19.66 4.11
N ARG A 10 5.86 19.27 4.94
CA ARG A 10 5.83 17.92 5.53
C ARG A 10 5.60 16.85 4.47
N LEU A 11 4.72 17.11 3.50
CA LEU A 11 4.46 16.16 2.40
C LEU A 11 5.68 15.92 1.54
N ARG A 12 6.49 16.95 1.32
CA ARG A 12 7.72 16.83 0.52
C ARG A 12 8.76 15.91 1.15
N LYS A 13 8.67 15.68 2.45
CA LYS A 13 9.59 14.81 3.18
C LYS A 13 9.18 13.34 3.16
N ILE A 14 7.98 13.04 2.68
CA ILE A 14 7.47 11.66 2.63
C ILE A 14 8.15 10.92 1.49
N THR A 15 8.75 9.80 1.79
CA THR A 15 9.45 8.97 0.82
C THR A 15 8.83 7.59 0.65
N MET A 16 8.00 7.16 1.60
CA MET A 16 7.29 5.88 1.50
C MET A 16 5.83 6.05 1.91
N LEU A 17 4.95 5.46 1.10
CA LEU A 17 3.52 5.39 1.37
C LEU A 17 3.17 3.97 1.77
N MET A 18 2.69 3.78 3.00
CA MET A 18 2.26 2.49 3.52
C MET A 18 0.75 2.48 3.65
N THR A 19 0.10 1.51 3.04
CA THR A 19 -1.36 1.42 3.07
C THR A 19 -1.86 0.01 3.37
N ASP A 20 -3.07 -0.06 3.91
CA ASP A 20 -3.86 -1.27 3.97
C ASP A 20 -4.44 -1.54 2.58
N ILE A 21 -5.11 -2.66 2.40
CA ILE A 21 -5.74 -3.02 1.13
C ILE A 21 -7.26 -2.96 1.25
N ASP A 22 -7.85 -3.79 2.10
CA ASP A 22 -9.32 -3.88 2.21
C ASP A 22 -9.92 -2.61 2.79
N GLY A 23 -10.83 -1.99 2.04
CA GLY A 23 -11.47 -0.74 2.44
C GLY A 23 -10.64 0.52 2.17
N VAL A 24 -9.40 0.38 1.71
CA VAL A 24 -8.53 1.50 1.35
C VAL A 24 -8.28 1.51 -0.15
N LEU A 25 -7.76 0.41 -0.69
CA LEU A 25 -7.52 0.24 -2.12
C LEU A 25 -8.68 -0.47 -2.81
N THR A 26 -9.56 -1.08 -2.04
CA THR A 26 -10.81 -1.67 -2.49
C THR A 26 -11.95 -0.98 -1.74
N ASP A 27 -13.19 -1.30 -2.10
CA ASP A 27 -14.36 -0.76 -1.41
C ASP A 27 -14.74 -1.54 -0.14
N GLY A 28 -13.92 -2.49 0.26
CA GLY A 28 -14.12 -3.29 1.46
C GLY A 28 -14.96 -4.54 1.27
N ARG A 29 -15.53 -4.75 0.09
CA ARG A 29 -16.30 -5.98 -0.19
C ARG A 29 -15.36 -7.16 -0.33
N ILE A 30 -15.82 -8.31 0.16
CA ILE A 30 -15.08 -9.56 0.08
C ILE A 30 -15.83 -10.49 -0.87
N VAL A 31 -15.18 -10.90 -1.95
CA VAL A 31 -15.75 -11.83 -2.93
C VAL A 31 -15.00 -13.16 -2.81
N ILE A 32 -15.65 -14.15 -2.25
CA ILE A 32 -15.05 -15.45 -2.00
C ILE A 32 -15.20 -16.35 -3.22
N LEU A 33 -14.08 -16.91 -3.67
CA LEU A 33 -14.03 -17.84 -4.81
C LEU A 33 -13.55 -19.19 -4.30
N GLY A 34 -14.50 -20.06 -3.93
CA GLY A 34 -14.16 -21.38 -3.40
C GLY A 34 -13.56 -21.31 -2.00
N ASP A 35 -12.74 -22.29 -1.66
CA ASP A 35 -12.26 -22.47 -0.30
C ASP A 35 -11.02 -21.64 0.06
N HIS A 36 -10.23 -21.22 -0.93
CA HIS A 36 -8.90 -20.67 -0.69
C HIS A 36 -8.58 -19.42 -1.49
N ASP A 37 -9.58 -18.79 -2.13
CA ASP A 37 -9.29 -17.64 -2.96
C ASP A 37 -10.39 -16.58 -2.86
N GLU A 38 -10.04 -15.36 -3.19
CA GLU A 38 -10.98 -14.23 -3.26
C GLU A 38 -10.64 -13.36 -4.46
N ALA A 39 -11.67 -12.68 -4.97
CA ALA A 39 -11.50 -11.66 -5.98
C ALA A 39 -11.43 -10.29 -5.29
N LYS A 40 -10.60 -9.43 -5.82
CA LYS A 40 -10.48 -8.04 -5.37
C LYS A 40 -10.70 -7.12 -6.55
N ILE A 41 -11.42 -6.04 -6.30
CA ILE A 41 -11.71 -5.03 -7.33
C ILE A 41 -10.94 -3.78 -6.96
N TYR A 42 -9.95 -3.44 -7.79
CA TYR A 42 -9.10 -2.28 -7.59
C TYR A 42 -9.50 -1.14 -8.52
N ASN A 43 -9.21 0.08 -8.11
CA ASN A 43 -9.42 1.25 -8.95
C ASN A 43 -8.18 1.48 -9.80
N VAL A 44 -8.37 1.60 -11.10
CA VAL A 44 -7.26 1.80 -12.04
C VAL A 44 -6.53 3.13 -11.78
N LYS A 45 -7.23 4.12 -11.23
CA LYS A 45 -6.63 5.41 -10.87
C LYS A 45 -5.59 5.29 -9.77
N ASP A 46 -5.87 4.42 -8.78
CA ASP A 46 -4.91 4.15 -7.70
C ASP A 46 -3.65 3.52 -8.27
N GLY A 47 -3.81 2.56 -9.19
CA GLY A 47 -2.67 1.93 -9.85
C GLY A 47 -1.81 2.93 -10.60
N PHE A 48 -2.44 3.84 -11.33
CA PHE A 48 -1.72 4.90 -12.04
C PHE A 48 -1.00 5.83 -11.05
N GLY A 49 -1.64 6.15 -9.93
CA GLY A 49 -1.03 6.96 -8.87
C GLY A 49 0.24 6.32 -8.33
N TYR A 50 0.22 5.01 -8.08
CA TYR A 50 1.42 4.28 -7.64
C TYR A 50 2.52 4.31 -8.68
N LYS A 51 2.18 4.18 -9.96
CA LYS A 51 3.17 4.28 -11.04
C LYS A 51 3.86 5.64 -11.04
N LEU A 52 3.10 6.71 -10.88
CA LEU A 52 3.66 8.07 -10.79
C LEU A 52 4.53 8.23 -9.54
N TRP A 53 4.08 7.70 -8.41
CA TRP A 53 4.81 7.75 -7.15
C TRP A 53 6.17 7.06 -7.27
N HIS A 54 6.19 5.87 -7.85
CA HIS A 54 7.44 5.13 -8.07
C HIS A 54 8.35 5.83 -9.08
N ARG A 55 7.77 6.39 -10.13
CA ARG A 55 8.55 7.13 -11.13
C ARG A 55 9.26 8.34 -10.53
N ALA A 56 8.65 8.95 -9.52
CA ALA A 56 9.26 10.06 -8.78
C ALA A 56 10.37 9.61 -7.81
N GLY A 57 10.63 8.32 -7.72
CA GLY A 57 11.69 7.77 -6.86
C GLY A 57 11.25 7.41 -5.46
N HIS A 58 9.93 7.37 -5.22
CA HIS A 58 9.41 7.08 -3.89
C HIS A 58 9.07 5.59 -3.72
N LEU A 59 8.95 5.19 -2.47
CA LEU A 59 8.71 3.80 -2.08
C LEU A 59 7.27 3.59 -1.66
N SER A 60 6.82 2.34 -1.70
CA SER A 60 5.47 1.98 -1.28
C SER A 60 5.47 0.66 -0.52
N ALA A 61 4.48 0.49 0.35
CA ALA A 61 4.28 -0.75 1.07
C ALA A 61 2.79 -1.03 1.21
N TRP A 62 2.42 -2.26 0.95
CA TRP A 62 1.07 -2.75 1.21
C TRP A 62 1.13 -3.74 2.36
N ILE A 63 0.28 -3.55 3.35
CA ILE A 63 0.25 -4.37 4.55
C ILE A 63 -1.17 -4.86 4.75
N THR A 64 -1.36 -6.18 4.75
CA THR A 64 -2.68 -6.77 4.90
C THR A 64 -2.66 -7.93 5.89
N ALA A 65 -3.76 -8.10 6.61
CA ALA A 65 -3.96 -9.27 7.48
C ALA A 65 -4.60 -10.43 6.72
N ARG A 66 -5.06 -10.21 5.47
CA ARG A 66 -5.75 -11.23 4.67
C ARG A 66 -4.86 -11.67 3.50
N PRO A 67 -4.22 -12.84 3.59
CA PRO A 67 -3.46 -13.38 2.46
C PRO A 67 -4.37 -13.60 1.27
N CYS A 68 -3.94 -13.15 0.08
CA CYS A 68 -4.74 -13.25 -1.12
C CYS A 68 -3.86 -13.15 -2.35
N ARG A 69 -4.01 -14.11 -3.27
CA ARG A 69 -3.22 -14.13 -4.50
C ARG A 69 -3.50 -12.92 -5.39
N ALA A 70 -4.76 -12.47 -5.43
CA ALA A 70 -5.12 -11.28 -6.20
C ALA A 70 -4.37 -10.04 -5.72
N ALA A 71 -4.23 -9.88 -4.40
CA ALA A 71 -3.50 -8.76 -3.82
C ALA A 71 -2.01 -8.85 -4.12
N SER A 72 -1.42 -10.02 -3.92
CA SER A 72 -0.02 -10.25 -4.20
C SER A 72 0.30 -9.98 -5.68
N LYS A 73 -0.55 -10.47 -6.57
CA LYS A 73 -0.37 -10.26 -8.01
C LYS A 73 -0.48 -8.78 -8.38
N ARG A 74 -1.45 -8.07 -7.80
CA ARG A 74 -1.61 -6.64 -8.09
C ARG A 74 -0.42 -5.83 -7.58
N ALA A 75 0.09 -6.17 -6.40
CA ALA A 75 1.30 -5.54 -5.86
C ALA A 75 2.48 -5.73 -6.81
N GLU A 76 2.64 -6.93 -7.34
CA GLU A 76 3.69 -7.24 -8.30
C GLU A 76 3.52 -6.43 -9.59
N GLU A 77 2.30 -6.37 -10.14
CA GLU A 77 2.02 -5.60 -11.35
C GLU A 77 2.35 -4.12 -11.20
N LEU A 78 2.08 -3.56 -10.02
CA LEU A 78 2.32 -2.15 -9.75
C LEU A 78 3.76 -1.85 -9.31
N GLY A 79 4.53 -2.87 -9.00
CA GLY A 79 5.90 -2.69 -8.50
C GLY A 79 5.95 -2.18 -7.06
N ILE A 80 4.99 -2.58 -6.23
CA ILE A 80 4.97 -2.19 -4.81
C ILE A 80 6.25 -2.66 -4.13
N THR A 81 6.93 -1.75 -3.43
CA THR A 81 8.25 -2.00 -2.87
C THR A 81 8.25 -3.11 -1.81
N GLU A 82 7.30 -3.06 -0.89
CA GLU A 82 7.14 -4.04 0.17
C GLU A 82 5.70 -4.52 0.21
N TYR A 83 5.50 -5.82 0.20
CA TYR A 83 4.18 -6.43 0.33
C TYR A 83 4.21 -7.42 1.49
N TRP A 84 3.42 -7.14 2.52
CA TRP A 84 3.35 -7.97 3.73
C TRP A 84 1.93 -8.48 3.92
N GLU A 85 1.77 -9.78 3.95
CA GLU A 85 0.47 -10.40 4.21
C GLU A 85 0.49 -11.19 5.51
N ALA A 86 -0.71 -11.51 6.01
CA ALA A 86 -0.89 -12.18 7.30
C ALA A 86 -0.21 -11.40 8.45
N ALA A 87 -0.22 -10.07 8.36
CA ALA A 87 0.38 -9.19 9.36
C ALA A 87 -0.69 -8.76 10.36
N PRO A 88 -0.86 -9.47 11.49
CA PRO A 88 -1.91 -9.14 12.47
C PRO A 88 -1.64 -7.83 13.20
N ASN A 89 -0.37 -7.47 13.34
CA ASN A 89 0.02 -6.20 13.96
C ASN A 89 0.63 -5.29 12.89
N LYS A 90 -0.21 -4.41 12.33
CA LYS A 90 0.21 -3.50 11.27
C LYS A 90 1.22 -2.48 11.74
N LEU A 91 1.11 -2.03 12.98
CA LEU A 91 2.08 -1.08 13.53
C LEU A 91 3.49 -1.69 13.61
N PHE A 92 3.57 -2.95 14.02
CA PHE A 92 4.83 -3.68 14.03
C PHE A 92 5.40 -3.80 12.61
N ALA A 93 4.55 -4.16 11.64
CA ALA A 93 4.97 -4.28 10.25
C ALA A 93 5.49 -2.94 9.73
N CYS A 94 4.78 -1.85 9.99
CA CYS A 94 5.21 -0.52 9.57
C CYS A 94 6.57 -0.15 10.17
N ALA A 95 6.78 -0.44 11.45
CA ALA A 95 8.04 -0.15 12.15
C ALA A 95 9.19 -0.96 11.55
N GLU A 96 8.96 -2.24 11.24
CA GLU A 96 9.97 -3.10 10.63
C GLU A 96 10.34 -2.63 9.23
N ILE A 97 9.36 -2.25 8.42
CA ILE A 97 9.60 -1.73 7.07
C ILE A 97 10.36 -0.41 7.15
N ALA A 98 9.96 0.49 8.02
CA ALA A 98 10.64 1.77 8.21
C ALA A 98 12.10 1.56 8.62
N ARG A 99 12.34 0.63 9.54
CA ARG A 99 13.71 0.31 9.98
C ARG A 99 14.54 -0.26 8.82
N LYS A 100 13.97 -1.17 8.04
CA LYS A 100 14.63 -1.80 6.90
C LYS A 100 15.10 -0.76 5.88
N TRP A 101 14.29 0.27 5.65
CA TRP A 101 14.58 1.31 4.65
C TRP A 101 15.20 2.57 5.26
N GLY A 102 15.54 2.55 6.56
CA GLY A 102 16.19 3.68 7.21
C GLY A 102 15.32 4.92 7.33
N LEU A 103 14.01 4.74 7.49
CA LEU A 103 13.06 5.86 7.52
C LEU A 103 12.75 6.29 8.95
N GLU A 104 12.59 7.61 9.13
CA GLU A 104 12.13 8.18 10.39
C GLU A 104 10.61 8.17 10.43
N LYS A 105 10.07 8.13 11.65
CA LYS A 105 8.63 8.22 11.86
C LYS A 105 8.08 9.59 11.49
#